data_188abc9e4f246b8c5cc373ece96ad956
#
_entry.id   188abc9e4f246b8c5cc373ece96ad956
#
_cell.length_a   1.000
_cell.length_b   1.000
_cell.length_c   1.000
_cell.angle_alpha   90.00
_cell.angle_beta   90.00
_cell.angle_gamma   90.00
#
_symmetry.space_group_name_H-M   'P 1'
#
loop_
_entity.id
_entity.type
_entity.pdbx_description
1 polymer ?
#
loop_
_entity_poly.entity_id
_entity_poly.type
_entity_poly.pdbx_seq_one_letter_code
_entity_poly.pdbx_strand_id
1 'polypeptide(L)'
;VHLLAHELVSRLTNGEQTVIICGNNKKRAHSLRLQFHKNSNVHVVGFTRHVAEYMAAADVLFTKPGGLSSTEAIARRVPLVHTDPIPGCETKNRAFFVSRGMSVTGAHQKELAENGIALAHDDARQIAMRDAQRENSHPQAGTAITHLLEKLVSE
;
A
#
# COMPACT_ATOMS: atom_id res chain seq x y z
N VAL A 1 2.34 -6.55 -11.37
CA VAL A 1 2.12 -5.08 -11.53
C VAL A 1 1.37 -4.76 -12.81
N HIS A 2 1.79 -5.23 -14.00
CA HIS A 2 1.14 -4.91 -15.28
C HIS A 2 -0.34 -5.33 -15.30
N LEU A 3 -0.67 -6.55 -14.90
CA LEU A 3 -2.06 -7.04 -14.85
C LEU A 3 -2.89 -6.24 -13.85
N LEU A 4 -2.39 -6.01 -12.63
CA LEU A 4 -3.11 -5.21 -11.63
C LEU A 4 -3.33 -3.77 -12.12
N ALA A 5 -2.32 -3.15 -12.73
CA ALA A 5 -2.45 -1.81 -13.29
C ALA A 5 -3.54 -1.77 -14.38
N HIS A 6 -3.58 -2.78 -15.26
CA HIS A 6 -4.61 -2.88 -16.29
C HIS A 6 -6.02 -3.04 -15.67
N GLU A 7 -6.15 -3.94 -14.70
CA GLU A 7 -7.42 -4.17 -13.99
C GLU A 7 -7.91 -2.92 -13.25
N LEU A 8 -7.01 -2.16 -12.62
CA LEU A 8 -7.35 -0.89 -11.98
C LEU A 8 -7.78 0.16 -13.00
N VAL A 9 -6.95 0.41 -14.02
CA VAL A 9 -7.20 1.47 -15.01
C VAL A 9 -8.50 1.25 -15.77
N SER A 10 -8.87 -0.02 -16.05
CA SER A 10 -10.13 -0.34 -16.72
C SER A 10 -11.39 -0.08 -15.87
N ARG A 11 -11.23 0.15 -14.58
CA ARG A 11 -12.32 0.40 -13.62
C ARG A 11 -12.36 1.83 -13.10
N LEU A 12 -11.36 2.65 -13.42
CA LEU A 12 -11.35 4.06 -13.00
C LEU A 12 -12.52 4.82 -13.63
N THR A 13 -13.16 5.64 -12.84
CA THR A 13 -14.19 6.58 -13.27
C THR A 13 -13.63 7.99 -13.44
N ASN A 14 -14.46 8.94 -13.89
CA ASN A 14 -14.04 10.33 -14.07
C ASN A 14 -13.60 10.95 -12.75
N GLY A 15 -12.42 11.57 -12.75
CA GLY A 15 -11.81 12.21 -11.58
C GLY A 15 -10.88 11.31 -10.78
N GLU A 16 -10.91 10.00 -10.99
CA GLU A 16 -10.00 9.07 -10.35
C GLU A 16 -8.66 8.99 -11.08
N GLN A 17 -7.59 8.81 -10.30
CA GLN A 17 -6.22 8.73 -10.82
C GLN A 17 -5.49 7.54 -10.24
N THR A 18 -4.56 6.99 -11.00
CA THR A 18 -3.64 5.94 -10.53
C THR A 18 -2.20 6.41 -10.69
N VAL A 19 -1.45 6.33 -9.60
CA VAL A 19 0.00 6.55 -9.59
C VAL A 19 0.71 5.21 -9.44
N ILE A 20 1.60 4.87 -10.37
CA ILE A 20 2.37 3.63 -10.37
C ILE A 20 3.84 3.95 -10.12
N ILE A 21 4.33 3.66 -8.93
CA ILE A 21 5.74 3.88 -8.56
C ILE A 21 6.55 2.63 -8.89
N CYS A 22 7.47 2.75 -9.84
CA CYS A 22 8.30 1.64 -10.34
C CYS A 22 9.67 1.54 -9.67
N GLY A 23 10.06 2.50 -8.84
CA GLY A 23 11.38 2.56 -8.24
C GLY A 23 12.50 2.54 -9.30
N ASN A 24 13.55 1.79 -9.05
CA ASN A 24 14.70 1.69 -9.96
C ASN A 24 14.45 0.82 -11.21
N ASN A 25 13.26 0.24 -11.36
CA ASN A 25 12.96 -0.62 -12.51
C ASN A 25 12.58 0.22 -13.75
N LYS A 26 13.61 0.75 -14.44
CA LYS A 26 13.46 1.60 -15.63
C LYS A 26 12.70 0.88 -16.77
N LYS A 27 12.96 -0.43 -16.96
CA LYS A 27 12.28 -1.22 -18.01
C LYS A 27 10.77 -1.29 -17.75
N ARG A 28 10.36 -1.55 -16.51
CA ARG A 28 8.95 -1.58 -16.10
C ARG A 28 8.29 -0.20 -16.28
N ALA A 29 8.96 0.86 -15.83
CA ALA A 29 8.45 2.22 -15.97
C ALA A 29 8.22 2.58 -17.45
N HIS A 30 9.18 2.25 -18.32
CA HIS A 30 9.06 2.49 -19.76
C HIS A 30 7.87 1.71 -20.36
N SER A 31 7.77 0.41 -20.10
CA SER A 31 6.68 -0.44 -20.60
C SER A 31 5.29 0.06 -20.16
N LEU A 32 5.14 0.46 -18.88
CA LEU A 32 3.87 0.98 -18.38
C LEU A 32 3.52 2.35 -18.97
N ARG A 33 4.51 3.23 -19.19
CA ARG A 33 4.28 4.52 -19.88
C ARG A 33 3.80 4.31 -21.32
N LEU A 34 4.36 3.35 -22.04
CA LEU A 34 3.90 3.01 -23.38
C LEU A 34 2.47 2.42 -23.36
N GLN A 35 2.20 1.53 -22.39
CA GLN A 35 0.90 0.89 -22.26
C GLN A 35 -0.22 1.90 -21.97
N PHE A 36 0.03 2.86 -21.09
CA PHE A 36 -0.96 3.82 -20.63
C PHE A 36 -0.81 5.23 -21.22
N HIS A 37 -0.07 5.40 -22.31
CA HIS A 37 0.23 6.72 -22.89
C HIS A 37 -1.03 7.53 -23.28
N LYS A 38 -2.17 6.87 -23.52
CA LYS A 38 -3.45 7.51 -23.84
C LYS A 38 -4.33 7.78 -22.62
N ASN A 39 -3.92 7.30 -21.44
CA ASN A 39 -4.70 7.44 -20.22
C ASN A 39 -4.16 8.62 -19.41
N SER A 40 -4.81 9.78 -19.51
CA SER A 40 -4.40 11.01 -18.79
C SER A 40 -4.48 10.90 -17.26
N ASN A 41 -5.24 9.94 -16.75
CA ASN A 41 -5.42 9.66 -15.34
C ASN A 41 -4.46 8.60 -14.79
N VAL A 42 -3.45 8.18 -15.56
CA VAL A 42 -2.43 7.21 -15.14
C VAL A 42 -1.05 7.84 -15.15
N HIS A 43 -0.42 7.89 -13.98
CA HIS A 43 0.88 8.50 -13.78
C HIS A 43 1.93 7.45 -13.43
N VAL A 44 2.92 7.25 -14.30
CA VAL A 44 4.00 6.27 -14.08
C VAL A 44 5.27 6.99 -13.62
N VAL A 45 5.62 6.78 -12.35
CA VAL A 45 6.76 7.36 -11.66
C VAL A 45 7.89 6.33 -11.57
N GLY A 46 9.12 6.75 -11.83
CA GLY A 46 10.32 5.94 -11.61
C GLY A 46 10.73 5.91 -10.14
N PHE A 47 12.04 6.03 -9.89
CA PHE A 47 12.54 6.25 -8.53
C PHE A 47 12.13 7.63 -8.03
N THR A 48 11.63 7.68 -6.81
CA THR A 48 11.29 8.93 -6.12
C THR A 48 11.66 8.84 -4.63
N ARG A 49 12.01 9.97 -4.03
CA ARG A 49 12.18 10.13 -2.58
C ARG A 49 10.90 10.60 -1.88
N HIS A 50 9.86 10.91 -2.67
CA HIS A 50 8.58 11.46 -2.21
C HIS A 50 7.50 10.38 -1.98
N VAL A 51 7.88 9.11 -1.73
CA VAL A 51 6.91 8.01 -1.50
C VAL A 51 5.95 8.34 -0.37
N ALA A 52 6.45 8.98 0.69
CA ALA A 52 5.66 9.38 1.83
C ALA A 52 4.56 10.39 1.49
N GLU A 53 4.80 11.29 0.54
CA GLU A 53 3.85 12.29 0.05
C GLU A 53 2.77 11.61 -0.81
N TYR A 54 3.18 10.69 -1.69
CA TYR A 54 2.23 9.87 -2.45
C TYR A 54 1.32 9.02 -1.54
N MET A 55 1.89 8.42 -0.48
CA MET A 55 1.08 7.69 0.51
C MET A 55 0.08 8.62 1.21
N ALA A 56 0.51 9.82 1.58
CA ALA A 56 -0.36 10.79 2.28
C ALA A 56 -1.50 11.32 1.40
N ALA A 57 -1.31 11.36 0.08
CA ALA A 57 -2.29 11.83 -0.88
C ALA A 57 -3.20 10.71 -1.43
N ALA A 58 -2.91 9.44 -1.10
CA ALA A 58 -3.65 8.31 -1.64
C ALA A 58 -4.89 7.98 -0.82
N ASP A 59 -6.02 7.78 -1.48
CA ASP A 59 -7.23 7.22 -0.87
C ASP A 59 -7.07 5.72 -0.59
N VAL A 60 -6.35 5.00 -1.47
CA VAL A 60 -6.02 3.58 -1.30
C VAL A 60 -4.61 3.31 -1.83
N LEU A 61 -3.83 2.55 -1.07
CA LEU A 61 -2.49 2.10 -1.45
C LEU A 61 -2.48 0.60 -1.75
N PHE A 62 -1.92 0.24 -2.89
CA PHE A 62 -1.62 -1.15 -3.25
C PHE A 62 -0.14 -1.43 -3.07
N THR A 63 0.21 -2.37 -2.22
CA THR A 63 1.61 -2.79 -2.02
C THR A 63 1.70 -4.26 -1.65
N LYS A 64 2.89 -4.84 -1.78
CA LYS A 64 3.16 -6.14 -1.18
C LYS A 64 3.10 -6.05 0.34
N PRO A 65 2.80 -7.15 1.04
CA PRO A 65 2.77 -7.18 2.50
C PRO A 65 4.19 -7.22 3.12
N GLY A 66 5.07 -6.35 2.63
CA GLY A 66 6.41 -6.16 3.18
C GLY A 66 6.37 -5.36 4.48
N GLY A 67 7.29 -5.65 5.40
CA GLY A 67 7.32 -5.01 6.72
C GLY A 67 7.38 -3.49 6.65
N LEU A 68 8.32 -2.91 5.89
CA LEU A 68 8.53 -1.46 5.85
C LEU A 68 7.35 -0.72 5.23
N SER A 69 6.99 -1.01 3.98
CA SER A 69 5.94 -0.27 3.28
C SER A 69 4.56 -0.42 3.96
N SER A 70 4.28 -1.60 4.53
CA SER A 70 3.03 -1.82 5.27
C SER A 70 2.98 -1.01 6.57
N THR A 71 4.07 -0.99 7.35
CA THR A 71 4.11 -0.20 8.59
C THR A 71 4.12 1.30 8.34
N GLU A 72 4.77 1.77 7.28
CA GLU A 72 4.71 3.17 6.85
C GLU A 72 3.29 3.59 6.46
N ALA A 73 2.58 2.76 5.68
CA ALA A 73 1.19 3.01 5.29
C ALA A 73 0.26 3.04 6.51
N ILE A 74 0.42 2.10 7.43
CA ILE A 74 -0.36 2.01 8.67
C ILE A 74 -0.11 3.22 9.58
N ALA A 75 1.14 3.64 9.76
CA ALA A 75 1.48 4.83 10.52
C ALA A 75 0.84 6.11 9.96
N ARG A 76 0.59 6.14 8.65
CA ARG A 76 -0.11 7.23 7.94
C ARG A 76 -1.62 7.01 7.83
N ARG A 77 -2.12 5.85 8.27
CA ARG A 77 -3.54 5.46 8.19
C ARG A 77 -4.08 5.49 6.76
N VAL A 78 -3.27 5.02 5.79
CA VAL A 78 -3.70 4.90 4.41
C VAL A 78 -4.45 3.58 4.23
N PRO A 79 -5.68 3.59 3.68
CA PRO A 79 -6.39 2.36 3.33
C PRO A 79 -5.54 1.47 2.44
N LEU A 80 -5.43 0.18 2.77
CA LEU A 80 -4.36 -0.68 2.28
C LEU A 80 -4.90 -1.94 1.61
N VAL A 81 -4.44 -2.21 0.40
CA VAL A 81 -4.65 -3.46 -0.32
C VAL A 81 -3.31 -4.18 -0.45
N HIS A 82 -3.20 -5.35 0.17
CA HIS A 82 -2.03 -6.20 0.03
C HIS A 82 -2.11 -7.07 -1.21
N THR A 83 -1.14 -6.89 -2.11
CA THR A 83 -0.98 -7.71 -3.31
C THR A 83 -0.30 -9.05 -2.99
N ASP A 84 0.02 -9.85 -4.02
CA ASP A 84 0.64 -11.16 -3.84
C ASP A 84 1.93 -11.08 -3.03
N PRO A 85 2.04 -11.86 -1.94
CA PRO A 85 3.24 -11.90 -1.12
C PRO A 85 4.36 -12.69 -1.79
N ILE A 86 5.60 -12.36 -1.45
CA ILE A 86 6.71 -13.30 -1.64
C ILE A 86 6.54 -14.41 -0.61
N PRO A 87 6.62 -15.70 -1.02
CA PRO A 87 6.50 -16.83 -0.09
C PRO A 87 7.46 -16.70 1.11
N GLY A 88 6.95 -17.02 2.29
CA GLY A 88 7.70 -16.91 3.54
C GLY A 88 7.15 -15.81 4.46
N CYS A 89 8.01 -14.85 4.86
CA CYS A 89 7.62 -13.82 5.84
C CYS A 89 6.48 -12.92 5.35
N GLU A 90 6.42 -12.57 4.05
CA GLU A 90 5.36 -11.73 3.52
C GLU A 90 3.98 -12.41 3.58
N THR A 91 3.92 -13.75 3.49
CA THR A 91 2.66 -14.49 3.68
C THR A 91 2.12 -14.34 5.10
N LYS A 92 3.01 -14.42 6.10
CA LYS A 92 2.65 -14.22 7.51
C LYS A 92 2.24 -12.76 7.78
N ASN A 93 2.96 -11.81 7.21
CA ASN A 93 2.61 -10.39 7.30
C ASN A 93 1.21 -10.13 6.74
N ARG A 94 0.90 -10.65 5.54
CA ARG A 94 -0.44 -10.49 4.94
C ARG A 94 -1.53 -11.03 5.87
N ALA A 95 -1.36 -12.25 6.39
CA ALA A 95 -2.31 -12.84 7.32
C ALA A 95 -2.48 -11.96 8.58
N PHE A 96 -1.40 -11.44 9.14
CA PHE A 96 -1.41 -10.57 10.29
C PHE A 96 -2.21 -9.28 10.05
N PHE A 97 -1.95 -8.57 8.94
CA PHE A 97 -2.63 -7.32 8.65
C PHE A 97 -4.11 -7.51 8.30
N VAL A 98 -4.41 -8.52 7.48
CA VAL A 98 -5.79 -8.82 7.06
C VAL A 98 -6.64 -9.28 8.24
N SER A 99 -6.14 -10.19 9.10
CA SER A 99 -6.89 -10.70 10.25
C SER A 99 -7.24 -9.63 11.29
N ARG A 100 -6.52 -8.50 11.28
CA ARG A 100 -6.77 -7.36 12.17
C ARG A 100 -7.54 -6.22 11.51
N GLY A 101 -8.04 -6.40 10.28
CA GLY A 101 -8.76 -5.37 9.57
C GLY A 101 -7.89 -4.19 9.08
N MET A 102 -6.56 -4.29 9.16
CA MET A 102 -5.64 -3.22 8.75
C MET A 102 -5.41 -3.15 7.24
N SER A 103 -5.81 -4.17 6.51
CA SER A 103 -5.73 -4.23 5.05
C SER A 103 -6.76 -5.21 4.49
N VAL A 104 -7.01 -5.10 3.19
CA VAL A 104 -7.73 -6.12 2.41
C VAL A 104 -6.78 -6.76 1.39
N THR A 105 -7.20 -7.86 0.77
CA THR A 105 -6.46 -8.58 -0.27
C THR A 105 -7.42 -9.18 -1.28
N GLY A 106 -6.94 -9.92 -2.26
CA GLY A 106 -7.73 -10.69 -3.22
C GLY A 106 -6.95 -11.93 -3.67
N ALA A 107 -7.63 -12.92 -4.23
CA ALA A 107 -7.04 -14.16 -4.69
C ALA A 107 -6.31 -14.00 -6.04
N HIS A 108 -6.69 -13.00 -6.82
CA HIS A 108 -6.09 -12.68 -8.13
C HIS A 108 -6.18 -11.18 -8.44
N GLN A 109 -5.51 -10.74 -9.50
CA GLN A 109 -5.34 -9.32 -9.81
C GLN A 109 -6.66 -8.57 -10.04
N LYS A 110 -7.66 -9.24 -10.60
CA LYS A 110 -9.00 -8.67 -10.80
C LYS A 110 -9.67 -8.37 -9.46
N GLU A 111 -9.69 -9.34 -8.55
CA GLU A 111 -10.28 -9.19 -7.21
C GLU A 111 -9.53 -8.14 -6.38
N LEU A 112 -8.20 -8.08 -6.49
CA LEU A 112 -7.40 -7.02 -5.86
C LEU A 112 -7.84 -5.63 -6.33
N ALA A 113 -8.04 -5.45 -7.64
CA ALA A 113 -8.52 -4.20 -8.21
C ALA A 113 -9.94 -3.86 -7.74
N GLU A 114 -10.85 -4.85 -7.78
CA GLU A 114 -12.24 -4.68 -7.34
C GLU A 114 -12.33 -4.31 -5.87
N ASN A 115 -11.59 -5.01 -5.00
CA ASN A 115 -11.56 -4.72 -3.56
C ASN A 115 -10.97 -3.33 -3.27
N GLY A 116 -9.95 -2.90 -4.01
CA GLY A 116 -9.37 -1.58 -3.85
C GLY A 116 -10.28 -0.46 -4.32
N ILE A 117 -10.93 -0.61 -5.47
CA ILE A 117 -11.92 0.36 -5.96
C ILE A 117 -13.12 0.42 -5.00
N ALA A 118 -13.64 -0.72 -4.57
CA ALA A 118 -14.73 -0.76 -3.59
C ALA A 118 -14.33 -0.09 -2.26
N LEU A 119 -13.08 -0.28 -1.82
CA LEU A 119 -12.56 0.40 -0.63
C LEU A 119 -12.45 1.91 -0.82
N ALA A 120 -12.05 2.38 -2.02
CA ALA A 120 -11.94 3.80 -2.33
C ALA A 120 -13.30 4.53 -2.28
N HIS A 121 -14.39 3.82 -2.54
CA HIS A 121 -15.76 4.36 -2.55
C HIS A 121 -16.56 4.06 -1.28
N ASP A 122 -15.96 3.49 -0.24
CA ASP A 122 -16.65 3.09 0.99
C ASP A 122 -16.02 3.78 2.20
N ASP A 123 -16.50 4.96 2.54
CA ASP A 123 -16.01 5.75 3.66
C ASP A 123 -16.08 4.98 4.99
N ALA A 124 -17.14 4.19 5.21
CA ALA A 124 -17.30 3.42 6.44
C ALA A 124 -16.21 2.35 6.58
N ARG A 125 -15.90 1.64 5.49
CA ARG A 125 -14.80 0.67 5.47
C ARG A 125 -13.44 1.32 5.61
N GLN A 126 -13.21 2.48 5.00
CA GLN A 126 -11.98 3.24 5.17
C GLN A 126 -11.81 3.69 6.63
N ILE A 127 -12.85 4.22 7.27
CA ILE A 127 -12.82 4.62 8.68
C ILE A 127 -12.49 3.41 9.56
N ALA A 128 -13.20 2.30 9.40
CA ALA A 128 -12.96 1.08 10.17
C ALA A 128 -11.52 0.56 10.01
N MET A 129 -10.99 0.59 8.79
CA MET A 129 -9.59 0.20 8.53
C MET A 129 -8.59 1.15 9.18
N ARG A 130 -8.81 2.46 9.10
CA ARG A 130 -7.95 3.47 9.75
C ARG A 130 -7.98 3.33 11.28
N ASP A 131 -9.11 2.98 11.87
CA ASP A 131 -9.23 2.72 13.30
C ASP A 131 -8.46 1.46 13.70
N ALA A 132 -8.61 0.36 12.95
CA ALA A 132 -7.84 -0.86 13.15
C ALA A 132 -6.33 -0.61 13.01
N GLN A 133 -5.90 0.21 12.05
CA GLN A 133 -4.51 0.61 11.86
C GLN A 133 -4.01 1.43 13.06
N ARG A 134 -4.81 2.36 13.58
CA ARG A 134 -4.47 3.16 14.75
C ARG A 134 -4.27 2.29 16.00
N GLU A 135 -5.15 1.35 16.24
CA GLU A 135 -5.11 0.46 17.41
C GLU A 135 -3.93 -0.51 17.38
N ASN A 136 -3.49 -0.91 16.18
CA ASN A 136 -2.40 -1.87 16.00
C ASN A 136 -1.06 -1.24 15.58
N SER A 137 -0.97 0.08 15.51
CA SER A 137 0.28 0.77 15.18
C SER A 137 1.06 1.15 16.44
N HIS A 138 2.39 1.12 16.33
CA HIS A 138 3.30 1.51 17.41
C HIS A 138 4.26 2.61 16.93
N PRO A 139 3.78 3.85 16.71
CA PRO A 139 4.61 4.93 16.15
C PRO A 139 5.81 5.30 17.04
N GLN A 140 5.75 5.00 18.33
CA GLN A 140 6.82 5.22 19.29
C GLN A 140 7.75 4.01 19.53
N ALA A 141 7.67 2.98 18.66
CA ALA A 141 8.46 1.75 18.83
C ALA A 141 9.97 2.03 18.88
N GLY A 142 10.48 2.96 18.06
CA GLY A 142 11.89 3.36 18.10
C GLY A 142 12.33 3.92 19.45
N THR A 143 11.55 4.85 19.99
CA THR A 143 11.80 5.44 21.32
C THR A 143 11.73 4.39 22.43
N ALA A 144 10.74 3.51 22.39
CA ALA A 144 10.60 2.42 23.36
C ALA A 144 11.79 1.45 23.34
N ILE A 145 12.27 1.11 22.14
CA ILE A 145 13.47 0.26 21.97
C ILE A 145 14.71 0.97 22.52
N THR A 146 14.89 2.26 22.22
CA THR A 146 16.02 3.04 22.74
C THR A 146 16.04 3.07 24.27
N HIS A 147 14.91 3.37 24.91
CA HIS A 147 14.80 3.36 26.37
C HIS A 147 15.08 1.99 26.99
N LEU A 148 14.63 0.90 26.32
CA LEU A 148 14.94 -0.45 26.77
C LEU A 148 16.45 -0.74 26.72
N LEU A 149 17.11 -0.35 25.64
CA LEU A 149 18.56 -0.53 25.48
C LEU A 149 19.35 0.30 26.51
N GLU A 150 18.98 1.56 26.74
CA GLU A 150 19.59 2.42 27.75
C GLU A 150 19.48 1.79 29.15
N LYS A 151 18.31 1.24 29.48
CA LYS A 151 18.10 0.56 30.76
C LYS A 151 19.02 -0.66 30.92
N LEU A 152 19.11 -1.52 29.88
CA LEU A 152 19.93 -2.73 29.89
C LEU A 152 21.45 -2.44 29.99
N VAL A 153 21.91 -1.28 29.54
CA VAL A 153 23.34 -0.88 29.61
C VAL A 153 23.66 -0.21 30.96
N SER A 154 22.65 0.28 31.69
CA SER A 154 22.80 0.98 32.97
C SER A 154 22.73 0.04 34.18
N GLU A 155 22.34 -1.22 33.98
CA GLU A 155 22.39 -2.34 34.95
C GLU A 155 23.71 -3.09 34.84
#